data_83dd9165525422eb9babc78b04b9ef14
#
_entry.id   83dd9165525422eb9babc78b04b9ef14
#
_cell.length_a   1.000
_cell.length_b   1.000
_cell.length_c   1.000
_cell.angle_alpha   90.00
_cell.angle_beta   90.00
_cell.angle_gamma   90.00
#
_symmetry.space_group_name_H-M   'P 1'
#
loop_
_entity.id
_entity.type
_entity.pdbx_description
1 polymer ?
#
loop_
_entity_poly.entity_id
_entity_poly.type
_entity_poly.pdbx_seq_one_letter_code
_entity_poly.pdbx_strand_id
1 'polypeptide(L)'
;MSGDQGRLIALLLERSFRVGDFVLSSGARSRYYVDARTTTTHAEGQAVVGRLGLAVLREAGLRPAGVGGLTLGADPVAYAIAHASWLAGDPVNAFTVRKEPKAHGTGKRVEGCFAAGDEVVVIEDTVTTGGSALKAIHAVEAEGGKVLAVLALVDREEGGREAIERAGYPVHTLVRVSELMAAMEDGSS
;
A
#
# COMPACT_ATOMS: atom_id res chain seq x y z
N MET A 1 -4.57 -17.94 -8.80
CA MET A 1 -4.78 -16.48 -8.55
C MET A 1 -6.27 -16.23 -8.46
N SER A 2 -6.72 -15.40 -7.53
CA SER A 2 -8.11 -14.93 -7.50
C SER A 2 -8.40 -14.10 -8.77
N GLY A 3 -9.65 -14.01 -9.20
CA GLY A 3 -10.01 -13.19 -10.37
C GLY A 3 -9.59 -11.72 -10.23
N ASP A 4 -9.67 -11.17 -9.02
CA ASP A 4 -9.24 -9.78 -8.72
C ASP A 4 -7.71 -9.61 -8.77
N GLN A 5 -6.91 -10.60 -8.38
CA GLN A 5 -5.44 -10.51 -8.48
C GLN A 5 -4.99 -10.48 -9.94
N GLY A 6 -5.51 -11.37 -10.79
CA GLY A 6 -5.22 -11.36 -12.23
C GLY A 6 -5.65 -10.03 -12.88
N ARG A 7 -6.81 -9.50 -12.48
CA ARG A 7 -7.29 -8.20 -12.99
C ARG A 7 -6.41 -7.03 -12.52
N LEU A 8 -5.94 -7.04 -11.26
CA LEU A 8 -5.01 -6.03 -10.76
C LEU A 8 -3.68 -6.04 -11.53
N ILE A 9 -3.12 -7.22 -11.77
CA ILE A 9 -1.90 -7.38 -12.59
C ILE A 9 -2.11 -6.75 -13.98
N ALA A 10 -3.21 -7.07 -14.66
CA ALA A 10 -3.52 -6.51 -15.97
C ALA A 10 -3.62 -4.97 -15.94
N LEU A 11 -4.30 -4.40 -14.95
CA LEU A 11 -4.42 -2.94 -14.78
C LEU A 11 -3.07 -2.27 -14.48
N LEU A 12 -2.23 -2.91 -13.66
CA LEU A 12 -0.89 -2.39 -13.37
C LEU A 12 -0.01 -2.39 -14.62
N LEU A 13 -0.05 -3.45 -15.43
CA LEU A 13 0.68 -3.54 -16.69
C LEU A 13 0.22 -2.48 -17.71
N GLU A 14 -1.08 -2.29 -17.82
CA GLU A 14 -1.68 -1.31 -18.75
C GLU A 14 -1.30 0.12 -18.36
N ARG A 15 -1.35 0.48 -17.07
CA ARG A 15 -1.36 1.87 -16.58
C ARG A 15 -0.10 2.30 -15.84
N SER A 16 0.45 1.43 -15.02
CA SER A 16 1.42 1.78 -13.97
C SER A 16 2.83 1.26 -14.21
N PHE A 17 2.97 0.18 -14.96
CA PHE A 17 4.24 -0.50 -15.16
C PHE A 17 4.84 -0.19 -16.53
N ARG A 18 6.12 0.18 -16.56
CA ARG A 18 6.87 0.46 -17.79
C ARG A 18 8.22 -0.21 -17.73
N VAL A 19 8.61 -0.90 -18.79
CA VAL A 19 9.95 -1.45 -18.96
C VAL A 19 10.82 -0.49 -19.78
N GLY A 20 12.05 -0.28 -19.35
CA GLY A 20 13.01 0.64 -19.97
C GLY A 20 14.17 0.93 -19.03
N ASP A 21 15.06 1.82 -19.44
CA ASP A 21 16.15 2.29 -18.58
C ASP A 21 15.71 3.55 -17.83
N PHE A 22 15.50 3.42 -16.53
CA PHE A 22 15.07 4.51 -15.66
C PHE A 22 16.14 4.86 -14.63
N VAL A 23 16.24 6.14 -14.30
CA VAL A 23 17.00 6.62 -13.14
C VAL A 23 16.01 6.98 -12.05
N LEU A 24 16.06 6.28 -10.93
CA LEU A 24 15.18 6.50 -9.79
C LEU A 24 15.60 7.77 -9.03
N SER A 25 14.73 8.28 -8.17
CA SER A 25 15.01 9.44 -7.30
C SER A 25 16.23 9.24 -6.38
N SER A 26 16.58 7.99 -6.08
CA SER A 26 17.78 7.60 -5.34
C SER A 26 19.08 7.68 -6.18
N GLY A 27 18.99 7.93 -7.51
CA GLY A 27 20.10 7.84 -8.46
C GLY A 27 20.37 6.41 -8.97
N ALA A 28 19.72 5.40 -8.45
CA ALA A 28 19.87 4.01 -8.91
C ALA A 28 19.24 3.81 -10.29
N ARG A 29 19.87 2.96 -11.13
CA ARG A 29 19.27 2.53 -12.40
C ARG A 29 18.29 1.39 -12.18
N SER A 30 17.18 1.43 -12.90
CA SER A 30 16.17 0.36 -12.89
C SER A 30 15.72 0.05 -14.32
N ARG A 31 15.49 -1.24 -14.59
CA ARG A 31 14.94 -1.73 -15.88
C ARG A 31 13.44 -1.53 -16.00
N TYR A 32 12.78 -1.08 -14.95
CA TYR A 32 11.35 -0.83 -14.94
C TYR A 32 11.02 0.34 -14.00
N TYR A 33 9.87 0.94 -14.27
CA TYR A 33 9.29 2.00 -13.45
C TYR A 33 7.86 1.63 -13.08
N VAL A 34 7.46 1.90 -11.84
CA VAL A 34 6.10 1.68 -11.35
C VAL A 34 5.55 2.99 -10.78
N ASP A 35 4.47 3.50 -11.36
CA ASP A 35 3.63 4.52 -10.74
C ASP A 35 2.25 3.92 -10.44
N ALA A 36 2.11 3.37 -9.24
CA ALA A 36 0.88 2.71 -8.83
C ALA A 36 -0.33 3.64 -8.81
N ARG A 37 -0.13 4.96 -8.70
CA ARG A 37 -1.21 5.96 -8.62
C ARG A 37 -2.08 5.98 -9.87
N THR A 38 -1.51 5.72 -11.07
CA THR A 38 -2.29 5.67 -12.31
C THR A 38 -3.28 4.51 -12.35
N THR A 39 -3.06 3.47 -11.55
CA THR A 39 -4.02 2.38 -11.31
C THR A 39 -4.90 2.66 -10.09
N THR A 40 -4.31 3.11 -8.96
CA THR A 40 -5.07 3.28 -7.71
C THR A 40 -6.04 4.45 -7.74
N THR A 41 -5.89 5.40 -8.66
CA THR A 41 -6.84 6.50 -8.90
C THR A 41 -7.81 6.21 -10.05
N HIS A 42 -7.64 5.10 -10.80
CA HIS A 42 -8.56 4.66 -11.82
C HIS A 42 -9.80 4.00 -11.19
N ALA A 43 -11.00 4.28 -11.73
CA ALA A 43 -12.26 3.83 -11.11
C ALA A 43 -12.32 2.30 -10.91
N GLU A 44 -11.96 1.51 -11.93
CA GLU A 44 -11.90 0.06 -11.81
C GLU A 44 -10.76 -0.39 -10.89
N GLY A 45 -9.59 0.28 -10.98
CA GLY A 45 -8.44 0.03 -10.10
C GLY A 45 -8.79 0.19 -8.63
N GLN A 46 -9.51 1.26 -8.28
CA GLN A 46 -10.05 1.49 -6.93
C GLN A 46 -10.89 0.30 -6.45
N ALA A 47 -11.84 -0.14 -7.27
CA ALA A 47 -12.73 -1.24 -6.91
C ALA A 47 -11.98 -2.56 -6.70
N VAL A 48 -11.04 -2.90 -7.59
CA VAL A 48 -10.24 -4.13 -7.52
C VAL A 48 -9.29 -4.08 -6.33
N VAL A 49 -8.55 -2.97 -6.15
CA VAL A 49 -7.61 -2.78 -5.03
C VAL A 49 -8.32 -2.87 -3.68
N GLY A 50 -9.50 -2.24 -3.57
CA GLY A 50 -10.28 -2.27 -2.34
C GLY A 50 -10.70 -3.68 -1.94
N ARG A 51 -11.28 -4.45 -2.88
CA ARG A 51 -11.70 -5.84 -2.62
C ARG A 51 -10.52 -6.75 -2.31
N LEU A 52 -9.46 -6.68 -3.11
CA LEU A 52 -8.29 -7.55 -2.93
C LEU A 52 -7.55 -7.21 -1.64
N GLY A 53 -7.34 -5.92 -1.34
CA GLY A 53 -6.72 -5.49 -0.10
C GLY A 53 -7.49 -5.96 1.14
N LEU A 54 -8.82 -5.81 1.12
CA LEU A 54 -9.67 -6.31 2.19
C LEU A 54 -9.58 -7.84 2.33
N ALA A 55 -9.61 -8.58 1.21
CA ALA A 55 -9.49 -10.03 1.22
C ALA A 55 -8.17 -10.49 1.86
N VAL A 56 -7.04 -9.90 1.46
CA VAL A 56 -5.71 -10.20 2.02
C VAL A 56 -5.66 -9.94 3.53
N LEU A 57 -6.23 -8.82 4.00
CA LEU A 57 -6.31 -8.55 5.45
C LEU A 57 -7.11 -9.63 6.18
N ARG A 58 -8.25 -10.06 5.62
CA ARG A 58 -9.11 -11.10 6.24
C ARG A 58 -8.45 -12.48 6.23
N GLU A 59 -7.80 -12.87 5.14
CA GLU A 59 -7.04 -14.12 5.02
C GLU A 59 -5.87 -14.18 6.01
N ALA A 60 -5.22 -13.04 6.26
CA ALA A 60 -4.19 -12.90 7.29
C ALA A 60 -4.74 -12.88 8.74
N GLY A 61 -6.05 -12.96 8.93
CA GLY A 61 -6.68 -12.89 10.25
C GLY A 61 -6.69 -11.48 10.86
N LEU A 62 -6.36 -10.44 10.07
CA LEU A 62 -6.29 -9.07 10.56
C LEU A 62 -7.67 -8.40 10.58
N ARG A 63 -7.96 -7.70 11.66
CA ARG A 63 -9.21 -6.92 11.87
C ARG A 63 -8.85 -5.53 12.41
N PRO A 64 -8.15 -4.70 11.61
CA PRO A 64 -7.72 -3.39 12.07
C PRO A 64 -8.91 -2.43 12.25
N ALA A 65 -8.79 -1.50 13.20
CA ALA A 65 -9.71 -0.37 13.32
C ALA A 65 -9.60 0.58 12.11
N GLY A 66 -8.40 0.69 11.54
CA GLY A 66 -8.14 1.54 10.39
C GLY A 66 -6.96 1.10 9.54
N VAL A 67 -6.94 1.59 8.30
CA VAL A 67 -5.84 1.43 7.34
C VAL A 67 -5.39 2.80 6.84
N GLY A 68 -4.08 2.99 6.64
CA GLY A 68 -3.57 4.27 6.13
C GLY A 68 -2.05 4.29 6.06
N GLY A 69 -1.48 5.32 5.44
CA GLY A 69 -0.03 5.41 5.27
C GLY A 69 0.39 6.79 4.78
N LEU A 70 1.63 6.93 4.32
CA LEU A 70 2.15 8.20 3.87
C LEU A 70 1.43 8.73 2.63
N THR A 71 0.94 9.97 2.77
CA THR A 71 0.34 10.70 1.64
C THR A 71 1.40 10.96 0.54
N LEU A 72 1.05 10.93 -0.76
CA LEU A 72 -0.22 10.67 -1.43
C LEU A 72 -0.41 9.20 -1.85
N GLY A 73 0.64 8.39 -1.84
CA GLY A 73 0.65 7.04 -2.44
C GLY A 73 -0.32 6.09 -1.73
N ALA A 74 -0.30 6.08 -0.41
CA ALA A 74 -1.13 5.19 0.40
C ALA A 74 -2.62 5.57 0.38
N ASP A 75 -2.95 6.86 0.24
CA ASP A 75 -4.32 7.37 0.41
C ASP A 75 -5.35 6.68 -0.49
N PRO A 76 -5.15 6.56 -1.82
CA PRO A 76 -6.12 5.91 -2.69
C PRO A 76 -6.37 4.44 -2.33
N VAL A 77 -5.32 3.73 -1.90
CA VAL A 77 -5.40 2.31 -1.49
C VAL A 77 -6.19 2.18 -0.19
N ALA A 78 -5.89 3.02 0.81
CA ALA A 78 -6.59 3.03 2.09
C ALA A 78 -8.08 3.34 1.92
N TYR A 79 -8.42 4.35 1.11
CA TYR A 79 -9.82 4.71 0.85
C TYR A 79 -10.57 3.62 0.08
N ALA A 80 -9.91 2.95 -0.86
CA ALA A 80 -10.49 1.82 -1.58
C ALA A 80 -10.83 0.66 -0.63
N ILE A 81 -9.92 0.31 0.28
CA ILE A 81 -10.13 -0.75 1.28
C ILE A 81 -11.26 -0.35 2.25
N ALA A 82 -11.27 0.88 2.75
CA ALA A 82 -12.32 1.37 3.64
C ALA A 82 -13.70 1.30 2.97
N HIS A 83 -13.81 1.75 1.72
CA HIS A 83 -15.06 1.68 0.97
C HIS A 83 -15.51 0.21 0.73
N ALA A 84 -14.59 -0.67 0.32
CA ALA A 84 -14.90 -2.09 0.12
C ALA A 84 -15.33 -2.77 1.42
N SER A 85 -14.72 -2.42 2.56
CA SER A 85 -15.06 -2.96 3.88
C SER A 85 -16.47 -2.57 4.31
N TRP A 86 -16.89 -1.34 4.04
CA TRP A 86 -18.26 -0.89 4.28
C TRP A 86 -19.28 -1.70 3.48
N LEU A 87 -19.02 -1.89 2.19
CA LEU A 87 -19.90 -2.68 1.32
C LEU A 87 -19.98 -4.15 1.74
N ALA A 88 -18.93 -4.67 2.36
CA ALA A 88 -18.87 -6.04 2.89
C ALA A 88 -19.53 -6.18 4.27
N GLY A 89 -20.01 -5.09 4.90
CA GLY A 89 -20.65 -5.10 6.21
C GLY A 89 -19.70 -5.30 7.39
N ASP A 90 -18.39 -5.13 7.19
CA ASP A 90 -17.35 -5.27 8.22
C ASP A 90 -16.36 -4.08 8.10
N PRO A 91 -16.78 -2.87 8.55
CA PRO A 91 -16.12 -1.62 8.22
C PRO A 91 -14.75 -1.48 8.88
N VAL A 92 -13.80 -0.99 8.08
CA VAL A 92 -12.45 -0.56 8.48
C VAL A 92 -12.32 0.91 8.09
N ASN A 93 -11.90 1.77 9.01
CA ASN A 93 -11.72 3.18 8.74
C ASN A 93 -10.45 3.47 7.92
N ALA A 94 -10.33 4.69 7.40
CA ALA A 94 -9.10 5.14 6.76
C ALA A 94 -8.52 6.36 7.47
N PHE A 95 -7.19 6.43 7.48
CA PHE A 95 -6.42 7.58 7.95
C PHE A 95 -5.28 7.91 6.97
N THR A 96 -4.72 9.10 7.10
CA THR A 96 -3.60 9.58 6.29
C THR A 96 -2.44 9.96 7.20
N VAL A 97 -1.21 9.62 6.80
CA VAL A 97 0.02 10.06 7.49
C VAL A 97 0.70 11.14 6.66
N ARG A 98 0.84 12.33 7.23
CA ARG A 98 1.53 13.46 6.59
C ARG A 98 3.05 13.21 6.58
N LYS A 99 3.72 13.65 5.51
CA LYS A 99 5.19 13.63 5.43
C LYS A 99 5.82 14.48 6.52
N GLU A 100 5.24 15.67 6.75
CA GLU A 100 5.67 16.63 7.75
C GLU A 100 4.54 16.95 8.75
N PRO A 101 4.86 17.24 10.01
CA PRO A 101 3.86 17.69 10.99
C PRO A 101 3.14 18.96 10.51
N LYS A 102 1.93 19.15 10.99
CA LYS A 102 1.17 20.38 10.74
C LYS A 102 1.89 21.57 11.34
N ALA A 103 2.14 22.63 10.57
CA ALA A 103 2.80 23.86 11.04
C ALA A 103 1.96 24.62 12.07
N HIS A 104 0.63 24.41 12.05
CA HIS A 104 -0.34 25.07 12.94
C HIS A 104 -1.33 24.04 13.48
N GLY A 105 -1.85 24.26 14.71
CA GLY A 105 -2.78 23.39 15.38
C GLY A 105 -2.10 22.34 16.27
N THR A 106 -2.56 21.08 16.24
CA THR A 106 -2.12 20.02 17.17
C THR A 106 -0.75 19.43 16.86
N GLY A 107 -0.08 19.83 15.77
CA GLY A 107 1.19 19.24 15.34
C GLY A 107 1.12 17.77 14.90
N LYS A 108 -0.08 17.21 14.82
CA LYS A 108 -0.29 15.79 14.49
C LYS A 108 0.13 15.48 13.06
N ARG A 109 0.65 14.28 12.87
CA ARG A 109 0.98 13.71 11.56
C ARG A 109 -0.09 12.76 11.04
N VAL A 110 -0.88 12.14 11.93
CA VAL A 110 -1.96 11.24 11.55
C VAL A 110 -3.28 12.01 11.52
N GLU A 111 -3.98 11.96 10.39
CA GLU A 111 -5.25 12.64 10.18
C GLU A 111 -6.33 11.65 9.69
N GLY A 112 -7.60 11.97 9.92
CA GLY A 112 -8.72 11.12 9.54
C GLY A 112 -9.29 10.33 10.70
N CYS A 113 -9.80 9.14 10.42
CA CYS A 113 -10.43 8.27 11.42
C CYS A 113 -9.35 7.44 12.16
N PHE A 114 -8.65 8.08 13.09
CA PHE A 114 -7.61 7.47 13.91
C PHE A 114 -7.70 7.98 15.34
N ALA A 115 -7.55 7.09 16.32
CA ALA A 115 -7.46 7.41 17.74
C ALA A 115 -6.29 6.66 18.40
N ALA A 116 -5.76 7.21 19.48
CA ALA A 116 -4.77 6.51 20.29
C ALA A 116 -5.35 5.20 20.85
N GLY A 117 -4.62 4.12 20.77
CA GLY A 117 -5.05 2.76 21.10
C GLY A 117 -5.58 1.97 19.92
N ASP A 118 -5.83 2.58 18.76
CA ASP A 118 -6.27 1.84 17.58
C ASP A 118 -5.22 0.85 17.10
N GLU A 119 -5.65 -0.37 16.81
CA GLU A 119 -4.87 -1.35 16.05
C GLU A 119 -5.07 -1.11 14.55
N VAL A 120 -3.99 -0.84 13.83
CA VAL A 120 -4.08 -0.40 12.42
C VAL A 120 -3.11 -1.19 11.51
N VAL A 121 -3.39 -1.16 10.21
CA VAL A 121 -2.46 -1.64 9.18
C VAL A 121 -1.94 -0.44 8.39
N VAL A 122 -0.61 -0.37 8.26
CA VAL A 122 0.03 0.65 7.43
C VAL A 122 -0.03 0.24 5.97
N ILE A 123 -0.44 1.16 5.12
CA ILE A 123 -0.54 0.98 3.67
C ILE A 123 0.67 1.61 2.97
N GLU A 124 1.20 0.92 1.97
CA GLU A 124 2.20 1.46 1.05
C GLU A 124 1.79 1.12 -0.40
N ASP A 125 1.81 2.08 -1.30
CA ASP A 125 1.50 1.84 -2.71
C ASP A 125 2.62 1.05 -3.41
N THR A 126 3.88 1.36 -3.11
CA THR A 126 5.03 0.68 -3.70
C THR A 126 6.17 0.57 -2.69
N VAL A 127 6.50 -0.64 -2.28
CA VAL A 127 7.64 -0.90 -1.39
C VAL A 127 8.92 -1.06 -2.22
N THR A 128 9.90 -0.19 -1.96
CA THR A 128 11.26 -0.24 -2.55
C THR A 128 12.27 -0.60 -1.46
N THR A 129 12.59 0.36 -0.58
CA THR A 129 13.52 0.18 0.55
C THR A 129 12.81 0.06 1.89
N GLY A 130 11.49 0.24 1.94
CA GLY A 130 10.68 0.22 3.15
C GLY A 130 10.70 1.50 3.98
N GLY A 131 11.50 2.50 3.60
CA GLY A 131 11.68 3.72 4.38
C GLY A 131 10.40 4.55 4.57
N SER A 132 9.51 4.58 3.58
CA SER A 132 8.21 5.27 3.68
C SER A 132 7.28 4.59 4.67
N ALA A 133 7.15 3.26 4.57
CA ALA A 133 6.34 2.46 5.49
C ALA A 133 6.84 2.62 6.94
N LEU A 134 8.15 2.54 7.18
CA LEU A 134 8.73 2.72 8.52
C LEU A 134 8.47 4.14 9.08
N LYS A 135 8.51 5.18 8.24
CA LYS A 135 8.14 6.55 8.65
C LYS A 135 6.66 6.66 9.03
N ALA A 136 5.78 5.96 8.31
CA ALA A 136 4.36 5.92 8.63
C ALA A 136 4.11 5.19 9.95
N ILE A 137 4.75 4.04 10.15
CA ILE A 137 4.70 3.26 11.39
C ILE A 137 5.10 4.14 12.59
N HIS A 138 6.27 4.75 12.53
CA HIS A 138 6.74 5.62 13.62
C HIS A 138 5.78 6.79 13.92
N ALA A 139 5.15 7.35 12.88
CA ALA A 139 4.18 8.44 13.09
C ALA A 139 2.91 7.94 13.79
N VAL A 140 2.40 6.77 13.42
CA VAL A 140 1.23 6.13 14.04
C VAL A 140 1.52 5.80 15.49
N GLU A 141 2.67 5.18 15.77
CA GLU A 141 3.05 4.78 17.14
C GLU A 141 3.33 5.99 18.04
N ALA A 142 3.93 7.04 17.50
CA ALA A 142 4.16 8.30 18.24
C ALA A 142 2.82 8.97 18.65
N GLU A 143 1.74 8.70 17.95
CA GLU A 143 0.38 9.17 18.30
C GLU A 143 -0.45 8.11 19.04
N GLY A 144 0.19 7.02 19.51
CA GLY A 144 -0.38 6.01 20.40
C GLY A 144 -1.14 4.89 19.70
N GLY A 145 -1.02 4.76 18.37
CA GLY A 145 -1.57 3.63 17.64
C GLY A 145 -0.68 2.38 17.77
N LYS A 146 -1.24 1.22 17.43
CA LYS A 146 -0.53 -0.06 17.36
C LYS A 146 -0.57 -0.58 15.93
N VAL A 147 0.61 -0.73 15.31
CA VAL A 147 0.70 -1.25 13.95
C VAL A 147 0.73 -2.79 13.99
N LEU A 148 -0.26 -3.41 13.33
CA LEU A 148 -0.38 -4.87 13.24
C LEU A 148 0.48 -5.45 12.10
N ALA A 149 0.53 -4.75 10.97
CA ALA A 149 1.21 -5.18 9.76
C ALA A 149 1.38 -4.01 8.77
N VAL A 150 2.12 -4.26 7.70
CA VAL A 150 2.14 -3.42 6.50
C VAL A 150 1.45 -4.17 5.36
N LEU A 151 0.59 -3.49 4.60
CA LEU A 151 0.03 -3.99 3.34
C LEU A 151 0.58 -3.15 2.18
N ALA A 152 1.35 -3.78 1.32
CA ALA A 152 1.90 -3.19 0.12
C ALA A 152 1.04 -3.54 -1.10
N LEU A 153 0.72 -2.54 -1.95
CA LEU A 153 0.09 -2.83 -3.23
C LEU A 153 1.09 -3.51 -4.17
N VAL A 154 2.28 -2.93 -4.36
CA VAL A 154 3.36 -3.52 -5.15
C VAL A 154 4.63 -3.65 -4.31
N ASP A 155 5.17 -4.86 -4.24
CA ASP A 155 6.51 -5.11 -3.73
C ASP A 155 7.49 -5.16 -4.91
N ARG A 156 8.48 -4.27 -4.90
CA ARG A 156 9.52 -4.20 -5.94
C ARG A 156 10.63 -5.24 -5.77
N GLU A 157 10.60 -6.00 -4.67
CA GLU A 157 11.60 -7.02 -4.34
C GLU A 157 13.05 -6.43 -4.29
N GLU A 158 13.15 -5.19 -3.79
CA GLU A 158 14.41 -4.44 -3.64
C GLU A 158 14.87 -4.35 -2.16
N GLY A 159 14.49 -5.32 -1.33
CA GLY A 159 14.89 -5.42 0.08
C GLY A 159 14.04 -4.65 1.08
N GLY A 160 12.99 -3.95 0.61
CA GLY A 160 12.13 -3.14 1.47
C GLY A 160 11.24 -3.98 2.38
N ARG A 161 10.72 -5.09 1.88
CA ARG A 161 9.96 -6.06 2.67
C ARG A 161 10.79 -6.56 3.86
N GLU A 162 12.00 -7.04 3.58
CA GLU A 162 12.92 -7.55 4.61
C GLU A 162 13.33 -6.48 5.61
N ALA A 163 13.43 -5.22 5.18
CA ALA A 163 13.72 -4.11 6.09
C ALA A 163 12.57 -3.86 7.07
N ILE A 164 11.32 -3.90 6.61
CA ILE A 164 10.13 -3.75 7.43
C ILE A 164 9.97 -4.94 8.39
N GLU A 165 10.17 -6.17 7.89
CA GLU A 165 10.08 -7.40 8.70
C GLU A 165 11.17 -7.45 9.78
N ARG A 166 12.39 -7.01 9.49
CA ARG A 166 13.45 -6.87 10.51
C ARG A 166 13.13 -5.84 11.57
N ALA A 167 12.31 -4.85 11.26
CA ALA A 167 11.82 -3.89 12.24
C ALA A 167 10.65 -4.45 13.10
N GLY A 168 10.21 -5.69 12.84
CA GLY A 168 9.20 -6.39 13.63
C GLY A 168 7.78 -6.33 13.07
N TYR A 169 7.58 -5.86 11.84
CA TYR A 169 6.25 -5.72 11.25
C TYR A 169 6.04 -6.70 10.09
N PRO A 170 5.04 -7.60 10.17
CA PRO A 170 4.68 -8.48 9.05
C PRO A 170 4.31 -7.67 7.80
N VAL A 171 4.72 -8.17 6.62
CA VAL A 171 4.38 -7.52 5.34
C VAL A 171 3.51 -8.44 4.50
N HIS A 172 2.34 -7.95 4.12
CA HIS A 172 1.47 -8.55 3.12
C HIS A 172 1.56 -7.76 1.82
N THR A 173 1.45 -8.46 0.68
CA THR A 173 1.64 -7.83 -0.65
C THR A 173 0.52 -8.28 -1.57
N LEU A 174 -0.05 -7.34 -2.35
CA LEU A 174 -1.06 -7.69 -3.36
C LEU A 174 -0.41 -8.23 -4.63
N VAL A 175 0.67 -7.59 -5.10
CA VAL A 175 1.39 -7.97 -6.31
C VAL A 175 2.90 -7.76 -6.11
N ARG A 176 3.71 -8.71 -6.57
CA ARG A 176 5.17 -8.58 -6.65
C ARG A 176 5.60 -8.16 -8.05
N VAL A 177 6.73 -7.46 -8.16
CA VAL A 177 7.25 -7.08 -9.47
C VAL A 177 7.58 -8.29 -10.36
N SER A 178 8.03 -9.40 -9.77
CA SER A 178 8.26 -10.66 -10.48
C SER A 178 6.99 -11.21 -11.14
N GLU A 179 5.81 -11.03 -10.52
CA GLU A 179 4.53 -11.43 -11.10
C GLU A 179 4.14 -10.54 -12.30
N LEU A 180 4.45 -9.24 -12.26
CA LEU A 180 4.24 -8.32 -13.38
C LEU A 180 5.15 -8.68 -14.56
N MET A 181 6.41 -9.00 -14.30
CA MET A 181 7.37 -9.39 -15.33
C MET A 181 6.95 -10.71 -16.00
N ALA A 182 6.57 -11.72 -15.22
CA ALA A 182 6.10 -13.00 -15.75
C ALA A 182 4.83 -12.83 -16.62
N ALA A 183 3.86 -12.04 -16.16
CA ALA A 183 2.63 -11.81 -16.91
C ALA A 183 2.86 -11.03 -18.22
N MET A 184 3.91 -10.19 -18.30
CA MET A 184 4.31 -9.55 -19.57
C MET A 184 4.87 -10.55 -20.58
N GLU A 185 5.70 -11.51 -20.13
CA GLU A 185 6.29 -12.54 -20.98
C GLU A 185 5.21 -13.45 -21.56
N ASP A 186 4.26 -13.88 -20.74
CA ASP A 186 3.13 -14.72 -21.15
C ASP A 186 2.20 -14.01 -22.14
N GLY A 187 1.99 -12.70 -22.02
CA GLY A 187 1.15 -11.91 -22.94
C GLY A 187 1.82 -11.49 -24.24
N SER A 188 3.15 -11.74 -24.36
CA SER A 188 3.93 -11.43 -25.58
C SER A 188 4.08 -12.61 -26.53
N SER A 189 3.47 -13.77 -26.21
CA SER A 189 3.43 -15.00 -27.01
C SER A 189 2.09 -15.12 -27.69
#